data_d19ee9698be4937d1172a02e49f6e13f
#
_entry.id   d19ee9698be4937d1172a02e49f6e13f
#
_cell.length_a   1.000
_cell.length_b   1.000
_cell.length_c   1.000
_cell.angle_alpha   90.00
_cell.angle_beta   90.00
_cell.angle_gamma   90.00
#
_symmetry.space_group_name_H-M   'P 1'
#
loop_
_entity.id
_entity.type
_entity.pdbx_description
1 polymer ?
#
loop_
_entity_poly.entity_id
_entity_poly.type
_entity_poly.pdbx_seq_one_letter_code
_entity_poly.pdbx_strand_id
1 'polypeptide(L)'
;MPKNRQPLTAQQELFIRLSAQGKTRPEILKEVFNIDSSTMTKAELAKYDMKMTRWRKLPEFESIWKDEVKSILYGCTAEAIQVIKGQLREDIPWLKNKAANDLLNYGKQQIYGDEERAVHVKIEGMPEIGSPDGD
;
A
#
# COMPACT_ATOMS: atom_id res chain seq x y z
N MET A 1 6.04 29.05 1.13
CA MET A 1 6.67 28.06 0.24
C MET A 1 8.16 28.15 0.31
N PRO A 2 8.84 27.09 0.68
CA PRO A 2 10.29 27.12 0.78
C PRO A 2 10.93 27.18 -0.60
N LYS A 3 11.42 28.33 -0.93
CA LYS A 3 12.01 28.58 -2.25
C LYS A 3 13.34 27.90 -2.47
N ASN A 4 14.06 27.66 -1.37
CA ASN A 4 15.41 27.10 -1.44
C ASN A 4 15.42 25.61 -1.19
N ARG A 5 14.27 25.00 -1.27
CA ARG A 5 14.15 23.60 -1.00
C ARG A 5 14.71 22.78 -2.15
N GLN A 6 15.63 21.93 -1.83
CA GLN A 6 16.23 21.06 -2.82
C GLN A 6 15.29 19.89 -3.12
N PRO A 7 15.28 19.43 -4.37
CA PRO A 7 14.52 18.25 -4.70
C PRO A 7 15.07 17.03 -3.98
N LEU A 8 14.21 16.03 -3.81
CA LEU A 8 14.61 14.79 -3.18
C LEU A 8 15.71 14.10 -3.97
N THR A 9 16.66 13.53 -3.27
CA THR A 9 17.67 12.69 -3.91
C THR A 9 17.08 11.36 -4.28
N ALA A 10 17.75 10.66 -5.19
CA ALA A 10 17.32 9.31 -5.58
C ALA A 10 17.32 8.37 -4.38
N GLN A 11 18.27 8.51 -3.48
CA GLN A 11 18.33 7.70 -2.26
C GLN A 11 17.16 7.97 -1.34
N GLN A 12 16.78 9.22 -1.17
CA GLN A 12 15.63 9.58 -0.33
C GLN A 12 14.33 9.00 -0.89
N GLU A 13 14.14 9.13 -2.19
CA GLU A 13 12.95 8.58 -2.82
C GLU A 13 12.91 7.06 -2.71
N LEU A 14 14.04 6.40 -2.95
CA LEU A 14 14.13 4.95 -2.82
C LEU A 14 13.83 4.51 -1.39
N PHE A 15 14.36 5.22 -0.40
CA PHE A 15 14.07 4.95 1.00
C PHE A 15 12.58 5.00 1.29
N ILE A 16 11.90 6.01 0.79
CA ILE A 16 10.46 6.18 1.02
C ILE A 16 9.68 5.02 0.39
N ARG A 17 10.03 4.66 -0.84
CA ARG A 17 9.34 3.58 -1.54
C ARG A 17 9.55 2.23 -0.88
N LEU A 18 10.77 1.94 -0.45
CA LEU A 18 11.08 0.70 0.25
C LEU A 18 10.39 0.64 1.60
N SER A 19 10.28 1.77 2.29
CA SER A 19 9.53 1.84 3.56
C SER A 19 8.06 1.51 3.34
N ALA A 20 7.48 2.03 2.27
CA ALA A 20 6.09 1.73 1.93
C ALA A 20 5.87 0.26 1.56
N GLN A 21 6.88 -0.36 0.98
CA GLN A 21 6.83 -1.79 0.65
C GLN A 21 6.99 -2.70 1.86
N GLY A 22 7.27 -2.13 3.02
CA GLY A 22 7.44 -2.91 4.23
C GLY A 22 8.78 -3.60 4.35
N LYS A 23 9.78 -3.12 3.64
CA LYS A 23 11.14 -3.68 3.73
C LYS A 23 11.71 -3.49 5.12
N THR A 24 12.50 -4.46 5.55
CA THR A 24 13.15 -4.42 6.85
C THR A 24 14.30 -3.42 6.84
N ARG A 25 14.72 -3.02 8.04
CA ARG A 25 15.85 -2.10 8.18
C ARG A 25 17.13 -2.61 7.49
N PRO A 26 17.55 -3.88 7.67
CA PRO A 26 18.72 -4.38 6.95
C PRO A 26 18.57 -4.31 5.44
N GLU A 27 17.38 -4.61 4.92
CA GLU A 27 17.12 -4.53 3.48
C GLU A 27 17.22 -3.10 2.97
N ILE A 28 16.67 -2.15 3.71
CA ILE A 28 16.73 -0.74 3.36
C ILE A 28 18.17 -0.24 3.36
N LEU A 29 18.93 -0.59 4.38
CA LEU A 29 20.35 -0.19 4.48
C LEU A 29 21.14 -0.72 3.30
N LYS A 30 20.89 -1.94 2.90
CA LYS A 30 21.58 -2.54 1.78
C LYS A 30 21.20 -1.87 0.46
N GLU A 31 19.94 -1.68 0.20
CA GLU A 31 19.47 -1.15 -1.08
C GLU A 31 19.70 0.35 -1.24
N VAL A 32 19.49 1.11 -0.17
CA VAL A 32 19.63 2.57 -0.24
C VAL A 32 21.08 3.02 -0.08
N PHE A 33 21.79 2.44 0.88
CA PHE A 33 23.13 2.88 1.25
C PHE A 33 24.22 1.90 0.85
N ASN A 34 23.84 0.75 0.32
CA ASN A 34 24.77 -0.34 -0.04
C ASN A 34 25.62 -0.78 1.15
N ILE A 35 24.98 -0.98 2.29
CA ILE A 35 25.62 -1.31 3.55
C ILE A 35 25.09 -2.63 4.07
N ASP A 36 26.01 -3.49 4.57
CA ASP A 36 25.64 -4.70 5.27
C ASP A 36 25.58 -4.39 6.76
N SER A 37 24.36 -4.39 7.30
CA SER A 37 24.13 -4.04 8.71
C SER A 37 24.79 -5.04 9.68
N SER A 38 25.03 -6.26 9.26
CA SER A 38 25.64 -7.28 10.11
C SER A 38 27.12 -7.01 10.42
N THR A 39 27.76 -6.21 9.59
CA THR A 39 29.19 -5.86 9.75
C THR A 39 29.39 -4.50 10.41
N MET A 40 28.32 -3.82 10.81
CA MET A 40 28.40 -2.47 11.34
C MET A 40 28.27 -2.45 12.85
N THR A 41 28.95 -1.46 13.46
CA THR A 41 28.83 -1.22 14.88
C THR A 41 27.53 -0.49 15.19
N LYS A 42 27.10 -0.51 16.45
CA LYS A 42 25.92 0.22 16.87
C LYS A 42 26.01 1.72 16.61
N ALA A 43 27.22 2.29 16.78
CA ALA A 43 27.44 3.70 16.53
C ALA A 43 27.25 4.06 15.07
N GLU A 44 27.74 3.22 14.17
CA GLU A 44 27.56 3.41 12.74
C GLU A 44 26.09 3.28 12.35
N LEU A 45 25.41 2.24 12.85
CA LEU A 45 23.99 2.06 12.59
C LEU A 45 23.17 3.24 13.10
N ALA A 46 23.53 3.80 14.24
CA ALA A 46 22.82 4.94 14.82
C ALA A 46 22.84 6.15 13.89
N LYS A 47 23.95 6.36 13.19
CA LYS A 47 24.06 7.48 12.23
C LYS A 47 23.04 7.32 11.10
N TYR A 48 22.92 6.12 10.58
CA TYR A 48 21.95 5.85 9.51
C TYR A 48 20.51 5.91 10.02
N ASP A 49 20.29 5.45 11.24
CA ASP A 49 18.96 5.55 11.87
C ASP A 49 18.53 7.01 12.01
N MET A 50 19.43 7.88 12.42
CA MET A 50 19.15 9.30 12.51
C MET A 50 18.84 9.91 11.16
N LYS A 51 19.59 9.50 10.14
CA LYS A 51 19.37 9.97 8.78
C LYS A 51 18.00 9.54 8.27
N MET A 52 17.65 8.28 8.47
CA MET A 52 16.35 7.75 8.07
C MET A 52 15.21 8.44 8.84
N THR A 53 15.40 8.72 10.11
CA THR A 53 14.40 9.43 10.91
C THR A 53 14.17 10.83 10.36
N ARG A 54 15.23 11.53 9.96
CA ARG A 54 15.09 12.84 9.33
C ARG A 54 14.35 12.75 8.00
N TRP A 55 14.64 11.71 7.22
CA TRP A 55 13.98 11.52 5.93
C TRP A 55 12.50 11.22 6.08
N ARG A 56 12.10 10.53 7.15
CA ARG A 56 10.67 10.29 7.44
C ARG A 56 9.90 11.56 7.71
N LYS A 57 10.60 12.63 8.09
CA LYS A 57 9.99 13.93 8.37
C LYS A 57 9.96 14.86 7.18
N LEU A 58 10.48 14.41 6.03
CA LEU A 58 10.44 15.20 4.82
C LEU A 58 8.99 15.45 4.40
N PRO A 59 8.67 16.66 3.95
CA PRO A 59 7.29 16.96 3.54
C PRO A 59 6.80 16.09 2.38
N GLU A 60 7.71 15.63 1.52
CA GLU A 60 7.35 14.76 0.41
C GLU A 60 7.14 13.32 0.81
N PHE A 61 7.56 12.94 2.02
CA PHE A 61 7.49 11.55 2.45
C PHE A 61 6.08 10.98 2.30
N GLU A 62 5.11 11.69 2.85
CA GLU A 62 3.74 11.21 2.86
C GLU A 62 3.19 11.00 1.45
N SER A 63 3.44 11.95 0.56
CA SER A 63 2.94 11.89 -0.81
C SER A 63 3.52 10.70 -1.57
N ILE A 64 4.83 10.53 -1.52
CA ILE A 64 5.50 9.44 -2.22
C ILE A 64 5.12 8.10 -1.59
N TRP A 65 5.05 8.07 -0.26
CA TRP A 65 4.67 6.86 0.46
C TRP A 65 3.26 6.40 0.06
N LYS A 66 2.32 7.33 -0.01
CA LYS A 66 0.96 7.03 -0.44
C LYS A 66 0.90 6.54 -1.89
N ASP A 67 1.67 7.16 -2.76
CA ASP A 67 1.73 6.73 -4.16
C ASP A 67 2.24 5.31 -4.28
N GLU A 68 3.26 4.97 -3.52
CA GLU A 68 3.81 3.62 -3.53
C GLU A 68 2.81 2.61 -2.96
N VAL A 69 2.13 2.95 -1.87
CA VAL A 69 1.11 2.09 -1.29
C VAL A 69 -0.02 1.86 -2.27
N LYS A 70 -0.48 2.90 -2.96
CA LYS A 70 -1.51 2.76 -3.99
C LYS A 70 -1.07 1.81 -5.09
N SER A 71 0.17 1.95 -5.55
CA SER A 71 0.71 1.07 -6.59
C SER A 71 0.71 -0.39 -6.14
N ILE A 72 1.12 -0.64 -4.90
CA ILE A 72 1.12 -1.98 -4.32
C ILE A 72 -0.30 -2.53 -4.23
N LEU A 73 -1.23 -1.72 -3.75
CA LEU A 73 -2.63 -2.12 -3.61
C LEU A 73 -3.25 -2.45 -4.97
N TYR A 74 -2.97 -1.66 -5.99
CA TYR A 74 -3.47 -1.96 -7.33
C TYR A 74 -2.92 -3.28 -7.84
N GLY A 75 -1.64 -3.56 -7.61
CA GLY A 75 -1.06 -4.83 -7.97
C GLY A 75 -1.72 -6.00 -7.25
N CYS A 76 -1.90 -5.87 -5.95
CA CYS A 76 -2.56 -6.89 -5.14
C CYS A 76 -4.02 -7.07 -5.55
N THR A 77 -4.70 -5.98 -5.88
CA THR A 77 -6.08 -6.03 -6.34
C THR A 77 -6.19 -6.78 -7.66
N ALA A 78 -5.26 -6.54 -8.57
CA ALA A 78 -5.23 -7.25 -9.84
C ALA A 78 -5.07 -8.75 -9.64
N GLU A 79 -4.18 -9.16 -8.74
CA GLU A 79 -4.00 -10.58 -8.40
C GLU A 79 -5.25 -11.17 -7.75
N ALA A 80 -5.85 -10.44 -6.82
CA ALA A 80 -7.07 -10.87 -6.16
C ALA A 80 -8.21 -11.05 -7.17
N ILE A 81 -8.32 -10.14 -8.12
CA ILE A 81 -9.34 -10.23 -9.17
C ILE A 81 -9.12 -11.49 -10.00
N GLN A 82 -7.88 -11.84 -10.32
CA GLN A 82 -7.61 -13.05 -11.08
C GLN A 82 -8.02 -14.31 -10.32
N VAL A 83 -7.76 -14.34 -9.01
CA VAL A 83 -8.18 -15.45 -8.16
C VAL A 83 -9.71 -15.55 -8.13
N ILE A 84 -10.38 -14.42 -7.94
CA ILE A 84 -11.85 -14.37 -7.89
C ILE A 84 -12.46 -14.80 -9.22
N LYS A 85 -11.88 -14.37 -10.32
CA LYS A 85 -12.34 -14.80 -11.66
C LYS A 85 -12.21 -16.31 -11.82
N GLY A 86 -11.13 -16.89 -11.29
CA GLY A 86 -10.98 -18.34 -11.28
C GLY A 86 -12.08 -19.02 -10.50
N GLN A 87 -12.42 -18.49 -9.34
CA GLN A 87 -13.50 -19.02 -8.51
C GLN A 87 -14.87 -18.89 -9.20
N LEU A 88 -15.08 -17.84 -9.97
CA LEU A 88 -16.32 -17.66 -10.73
C LEU A 88 -16.52 -18.72 -11.80
N ARG A 89 -15.46 -19.39 -12.22
CA ARG A 89 -15.53 -20.48 -13.20
C ARG A 89 -15.80 -21.84 -12.57
N GLU A 90 -15.74 -21.92 -11.25
CA GLU A 90 -16.04 -23.16 -10.55
C GLU A 90 -17.53 -23.45 -10.56
N ASP A 91 -17.85 -24.73 -10.57
CA ASP A 91 -19.25 -25.17 -10.62
C ASP A 91 -19.88 -25.30 -9.23
N ILE A 92 -19.48 -24.45 -8.32
CA ILE A 92 -19.98 -24.43 -6.95
C ILE A 92 -20.74 -23.13 -6.74
N PRO A 93 -22.08 -23.18 -6.63
CA PRO A 93 -22.88 -21.95 -6.59
C PRO A 93 -22.51 -20.98 -5.47
N TRP A 94 -22.29 -21.48 -4.26
CA TRP A 94 -21.94 -20.58 -3.15
C TRP A 94 -20.59 -19.90 -3.37
N LEU A 95 -19.66 -20.60 -4.00
CA LEU A 95 -18.35 -20.04 -4.29
C LEU A 95 -18.45 -18.97 -5.36
N LYS A 96 -19.27 -19.19 -6.39
CA LYS A 96 -19.51 -18.18 -7.41
C LYS A 96 -20.13 -16.93 -6.81
N ASN A 97 -21.10 -17.09 -5.94
CA ASN A 97 -21.74 -15.96 -5.29
C ASN A 97 -20.77 -15.20 -4.41
N LYS A 98 -19.97 -15.89 -3.64
CA LYS A 98 -18.96 -15.27 -2.80
C LYS A 98 -17.95 -14.52 -3.66
N ALA A 99 -17.47 -15.12 -4.73
CA ALA A 99 -16.50 -14.50 -5.63
C ALA A 99 -17.06 -13.24 -6.29
N ALA A 100 -18.31 -13.29 -6.73
CA ALA A 100 -18.96 -12.13 -7.33
C ALA A 100 -19.07 -10.98 -6.32
N ASN A 101 -19.42 -11.30 -5.07
CA ASN A 101 -19.53 -10.31 -4.02
C ASN A 101 -18.18 -9.71 -3.68
N ASP A 102 -17.14 -10.54 -3.60
CA ASP A 102 -15.78 -10.09 -3.32
C ASP A 102 -15.30 -9.15 -4.43
N LEU A 103 -15.56 -9.49 -5.67
CA LEU A 103 -15.16 -8.66 -6.81
C LEU A 103 -15.84 -7.30 -6.77
N LEU A 104 -17.12 -7.27 -6.46
CA LEU A 104 -17.86 -6.03 -6.32
C LEU A 104 -17.32 -5.17 -5.19
N ASN A 105 -16.95 -5.78 -4.08
CA ASN A 105 -16.35 -5.06 -2.97
C ASN A 105 -14.99 -4.47 -3.33
N TYR A 106 -14.14 -5.21 -4.02
CA TYR A 106 -12.86 -4.68 -4.47
C TYR A 106 -13.04 -3.52 -5.43
N GLY A 107 -13.95 -3.66 -6.39
CA GLY A 107 -14.23 -2.59 -7.33
C GLY A 107 -14.75 -1.34 -6.63
N LYS A 108 -15.62 -1.52 -5.67
CA LYS A 108 -16.16 -0.42 -4.88
C LYS A 108 -15.06 0.31 -4.12
N GLN A 109 -14.15 -0.42 -3.49
CA GLN A 109 -13.04 0.19 -2.77
C GLN A 109 -12.09 0.94 -3.71
N GLN A 110 -11.81 0.39 -4.87
CA GLN A 110 -10.93 1.05 -5.83
C GLN A 110 -11.51 2.34 -6.37
N ILE A 111 -12.82 2.37 -6.57
CA ILE A 111 -13.49 3.54 -7.13
C ILE A 111 -13.76 4.59 -6.08
N TYR A 112 -14.18 4.19 -4.89
CA TYR A 112 -14.66 5.09 -3.85
C TYR A 112 -13.76 5.19 -2.63
N GLY A 113 -12.66 4.47 -2.61
CA GLY A 113 -11.82 4.39 -1.42
C GLY A 113 -11.28 5.73 -0.93
N ASP A 114 -10.92 6.60 -1.86
CA ASP A 114 -10.39 7.93 -1.50
C ASP A 114 -11.49 8.92 -1.16
N GLU A 115 -12.71 8.61 -1.49
CA GLU A 115 -13.87 9.47 -1.26
C GLU A 115 -14.85 8.85 -0.29
N GLU A 116 -14.42 7.86 0.42
CA GLU A 116 -15.29 7.06 1.27
C GLU A 116 -16.10 7.88 2.26
N ARG A 117 -15.53 8.98 2.69
CA ARG A 117 -16.21 9.82 3.65
C ARG A 117 -17.37 10.58 3.06
N ALA A 118 -17.27 10.84 1.78
CA ALA A 118 -18.27 11.63 1.11
C ALA A 118 -19.38 10.82 0.49
N VAL A 119 -19.08 9.55 0.22
CA VAL A 119 -20.01 8.76 -0.58
C VAL A 119 -20.28 7.42 0.07
N HIS A 120 -21.51 7.25 0.46
CA HIS A 120 -22.02 5.94 0.82
C HIS A 120 -22.82 5.42 -0.36
N VAL A 121 -22.19 4.55 -1.11
CA VAL A 121 -22.83 4.01 -2.29
C VAL A 121 -23.58 2.73 -1.92
N LYS A 122 -24.88 2.79 -2.06
CA LYS A 122 -25.72 1.62 -1.96
C LYS A 122 -26.02 1.17 -3.35
N ILE A 123 -25.72 -0.08 -3.63
CA ILE A 123 -26.04 -0.65 -4.91
C ILE A 123 -27.44 -1.25 -4.78
N GLU A 124 -28.36 -0.68 -5.52
CA GLU A 124 -29.75 -1.11 -5.47
C GLU A 124 -29.91 -2.56 -5.87
N GLY A 125 -30.70 -3.28 -5.13
CA GLY A 125 -30.97 -4.67 -5.43
C GLY A 125 -29.91 -5.64 -4.98
N MET A 126 -28.86 -5.16 -4.33
CA MET A 126 -27.81 -6.02 -3.82
C MET A 126 -27.81 -6.03 -2.30
N PRO A 127 -27.61 -7.21 -1.70
CA PRO A 127 -27.45 -7.26 -0.25
C PRO A 127 -26.15 -6.59 0.14
N GLU A 128 -26.15 -5.95 1.28
CA GLU A 128 -24.94 -5.40 1.82
C GLU A 128 -24.08 -6.49 2.41
N ILE A 129 -22.88 -6.61 1.85
CA ILE A 129 -21.97 -7.64 2.26
C ILE A 129 -21.25 -7.18 3.53
N GLY A 130 -21.20 -8.06 4.49
CA GLY A 130 -20.57 -7.74 5.75
C GLY A 130 -21.40 -6.87 6.67
N SER A 131 -22.59 -6.51 6.26
CA SER A 131 -23.51 -5.83 7.13
C SER A 131 -24.06 -6.80 8.16
N PRO A 132 -23.85 -6.56 9.44
CA PRO A 132 -24.36 -7.49 10.44
C PRO A 132 -25.85 -7.53 10.50
N ASP A 133 -26.49 -6.47 10.14
CA ASP A 133 -27.90 -6.48 10.15
C ASP A 133 -28.43 -6.83 8.87
N GLY A 134 -27.59 -7.05 7.95
CA GLY A 134 -27.99 -7.64 6.74
C GLY A 134 -29.44 -7.59 6.51
N ASP A 135 -29.90 -7.05 7.39
CA ASP A 135 -31.27 -6.98 7.53
C ASP A 135 -31.98 -6.23 6.58
#